data_62fed5f851af00e2a3dcea3bcc3ba0ee
#
_entry.id   62fed5f851af00e2a3dcea3bcc3ba0ee
#
_cell.length_a   1.000
_cell.length_b   1.000
_cell.length_c   1.000
_cell.angle_alpha   90.00
_cell.angle_beta   90.00
_cell.angle_gamma   90.00
#
_symmetry.space_group_name_H-M   'P 1'
#
loop_
_entity.id
_entity.type
_entity.pdbx_description
1 polymer ?
#
loop_
_entity_poly.entity_id
_entity_poly.type
_entity_poly.pdbx_seq_one_letter_code
_entity_poly.pdbx_strand_id
1 'polypeptide(L)'
;VGNGSPRYFLSLDQQLFRSNFAQTVILSKDLEGRERIVERLRKILAEDFPGIRARANRVALGPPVSYPVQFRVSGTDIPKVKEIADQVAEAMRASPHTLDVNHEWGVRAPMLRVDVDQDKARALGVSTASVSRALQGAISGATVAQFRENDRLIDIVLRAPEAERDAMERVLAVQVPTASGRSVPVTQVATVREAFEEPILWRRSRELTLTVRADIVDGVQAPDVAMAIDRQLAELRAQLPVGYRIEIGGSLEESGRAQESINAGMPLMLAA
;
A
#
# COMPACT_ATOMS: atom_id res chain seq x y z
N VAL A 1 -8.11 -9.79 -8.91
CA VAL A 1 -7.36 -8.55 -9.05
C VAL A 1 -8.08 -7.45 -8.27
N GLY A 2 -7.34 -6.54 -7.69
CA GLY A 2 -7.89 -5.43 -6.90
C GLY A 2 -8.18 -5.77 -5.43
N ASN A 3 -8.25 -7.03 -5.07
CA ASN A 3 -8.55 -7.47 -3.71
C ASN A 3 -7.67 -8.66 -3.31
N GLY A 4 -7.41 -8.79 -2.01
CA GLY A 4 -6.78 -9.99 -1.46
C GLY A 4 -7.75 -11.18 -1.46
N SER A 5 -7.22 -12.38 -1.24
CA SER A 5 -8.07 -13.55 -1.01
C SER A 5 -8.95 -13.34 0.23
N PRO A 6 -10.18 -13.86 0.25
CA PRO A 6 -10.97 -13.89 1.46
C PRO A 6 -10.19 -14.54 2.60
N ARG A 7 -10.36 -14.04 3.81
CA ARG A 7 -9.67 -14.59 4.99
C ARG A 7 -10.34 -15.89 5.43
N TYR A 8 -9.99 -16.99 4.78
CA TYR A 8 -10.45 -18.33 5.14
C TYR A 8 -9.53 -19.04 6.16
N PHE A 9 -8.40 -18.41 6.47
CA PHE A 9 -7.42 -18.93 7.44
C PHE A 9 -6.91 -17.77 8.33
N LEU A 10 -6.78 -18.00 9.63
CA LEU A 10 -6.49 -16.94 10.61
C LEU A 10 -5.14 -16.24 10.38
N SER A 11 -4.13 -16.99 9.95
CA SER A 11 -2.79 -16.46 9.68
C SER A 11 -2.65 -15.82 8.29
N LEU A 12 -3.72 -15.79 7.48
CA LEU A 12 -3.68 -15.10 6.20
C LEU A 12 -3.79 -13.59 6.44
N ASP A 13 -2.75 -12.85 6.03
CA ASP A 13 -2.74 -11.40 6.09
C ASP A 13 -3.77 -10.82 5.10
N GLN A 14 -4.72 -10.08 5.62
CA GLN A 14 -5.78 -9.47 4.82
C GLN A 14 -5.27 -8.18 4.19
N GLN A 15 -5.23 -8.16 2.86
CA GLN A 15 -4.82 -6.99 2.10
C GLN A 15 -6.01 -6.08 1.77
N LEU A 16 -5.82 -4.77 1.95
CA LEU A 16 -6.78 -3.77 1.53
C LEU A 16 -6.92 -3.74 0.01
N PHE A 17 -8.06 -3.26 -0.47
CA PHE A 17 -8.29 -3.07 -1.90
C PHE A 17 -7.23 -2.12 -2.49
N ARG A 18 -6.59 -2.56 -3.58
CA ARG A 18 -5.67 -1.78 -4.41
C ARG A 18 -5.82 -2.22 -5.86
N SER A 19 -6.03 -1.30 -6.77
CA SER A 19 -6.23 -1.62 -8.20
C SER A 19 -5.05 -2.39 -8.83
N ASN A 20 -3.84 -2.21 -8.28
CA ASN A 20 -2.60 -2.83 -8.72
C ASN A 20 -2.17 -4.04 -7.85
N PHE A 21 -3.10 -4.68 -7.14
CA PHE A 21 -2.82 -5.83 -6.27
C PHE A 21 -3.59 -7.07 -6.73
N ALA A 22 -2.96 -8.22 -6.66
CA ALA A 22 -3.59 -9.52 -6.83
C ALA A 22 -3.02 -10.54 -5.84
N GLN A 23 -3.86 -11.42 -5.35
CA GLN A 23 -3.46 -12.54 -4.50
C GLN A 23 -4.17 -13.81 -4.96
N THR A 24 -3.44 -14.91 -5.04
CA THR A 24 -3.96 -16.23 -5.40
C THR A 24 -3.45 -17.25 -4.39
N VAL A 25 -4.33 -18.16 -3.99
CA VAL A 25 -3.97 -19.28 -3.16
C VAL A 25 -3.99 -20.55 -4.00
N ILE A 26 -2.88 -21.27 -4.00
CA ILE A 26 -2.70 -22.49 -4.77
C ILE A 26 -2.64 -23.67 -3.80
N LEU A 27 -3.52 -24.64 -3.99
CA LEU A 27 -3.55 -25.88 -3.24
C LEU A 27 -2.82 -26.96 -4.02
N SER A 28 -1.79 -27.55 -3.43
CA SER A 28 -1.08 -28.72 -3.96
C SER A 28 -1.68 -30.01 -3.43
N LYS A 29 -1.42 -31.12 -4.11
CA LYS A 29 -1.87 -32.45 -3.65
C LYS A 29 -1.04 -32.98 -2.46
N ASP A 30 0.23 -32.62 -2.42
CA ASP A 30 1.20 -33.06 -1.43
C ASP A 30 2.28 -32.00 -1.16
N LEU A 31 3.13 -32.24 -0.18
CA LEU A 31 4.20 -31.32 0.23
C LEU A 31 5.26 -31.16 -0.86
N GLU A 32 5.64 -32.25 -1.52
CA GLU A 32 6.65 -32.23 -2.59
C GLU A 32 6.16 -31.41 -3.80
N GLY A 33 4.90 -31.59 -4.20
CA GLY A 33 4.25 -30.78 -5.22
C GLY A 33 4.21 -29.30 -4.86
N ARG A 34 3.98 -28.98 -3.58
CA ARG A 34 4.02 -27.59 -3.09
C ARG A 34 5.41 -26.97 -3.30
N GLU A 35 6.47 -27.64 -2.88
CA GLU A 35 7.83 -27.13 -3.02
C GLU A 35 8.20 -26.90 -4.50
N ARG A 36 7.89 -27.88 -5.37
CA ARG A 36 8.09 -27.72 -6.82
C ARG A 36 7.32 -26.53 -7.40
N ILE A 37 6.09 -26.30 -6.95
CA ILE A 37 5.29 -25.15 -7.39
C ILE A 37 5.92 -23.83 -6.93
N VAL A 38 6.32 -23.74 -5.67
CA VAL A 38 6.95 -22.51 -5.12
C VAL A 38 8.23 -22.17 -5.88
N GLU A 39 9.12 -23.16 -6.08
CA GLU A 39 10.36 -22.96 -6.81
C GLU A 39 10.12 -22.54 -8.26
N ARG A 40 9.22 -23.22 -8.96
CA ARG A 40 8.88 -22.90 -10.34
C ARG A 40 8.26 -21.51 -10.46
N LEU A 41 7.35 -21.13 -9.56
CA LEU A 41 6.74 -19.80 -9.56
C LEU A 41 7.77 -18.72 -9.27
N ARG A 42 8.66 -18.90 -8.30
CA ARG A 42 9.72 -17.93 -8.01
C ARG A 42 10.59 -17.68 -9.24
N LYS A 43 10.94 -18.74 -9.98
CA LYS A 43 11.69 -18.62 -11.23
C LYS A 43 10.93 -17.86 -12.32
N ILE A 44 9.70 -18.27 -12.62
CA ILE A 44 8.84 -17.62 -13.63
C ILE A 44 8.64 -16.13 -13.29
N LEU A 45 8.33 -15.82 -12.02
CA LEU A 45 8.09 -14.43 -11.60
C LEU A 45 9.33 -13.56 -11.74
N ALA A 46 10.52 -14.11 -11.50
CA ALA A 46 11.78 -13.38 -11.65
C ALA A 46 12.20 -13.20 -13.12
N GLU A 47 12.02 -14.22 -13.96
CA GLU A 47 12.49 -14.24 -15.36
C GLU A 47 11.49 -13.59 -16.32
N ASP A 48 10.20 -13.95 -16.21
CA ASP A 48 9.17 -13.56 -17.18
C ASP A 48 8.42 -12.28 -16.80
N PHE A 49 8.44 -11.90 -15.49
CA PHE A 49 7.68 -10.75 -14.98
C PHE A 49 8.53 -9.77 -14.15
N PRO A 50 9.67 -9.25 -14.65
CA PRO A 50 10.55 -8.37 -13.89
C PRO A 50 9.93 -7.00 -13.55
N GLY A 51 8.88 -6.61 -14.27
CA GLY A 51 8.17 -5.34 -14.06
C GLY A 51 7.16 -5.34 -12.91
N ILE A 52 6.92 -6.49 -12.27
CA ILE A 52 6.00 -6.61 -11.14
C ILE A 52 6.72 -7.08 -9.88
N ARG A 53 6.27 -6.62 -8.73
CA ARG A 53 6.67 -7.23 -7.46
C ARG A 53 5.74 -8.40 -7.16
N ALA A 54 6.27 -9.60 -7.21
CA ALA A 54 5.51 -10.81 -6.94
C ALA A 54 6.26 -11.75 -6.01
N ARG A 55 5.52 -12.47 -5.18
CA ARG A 55 6.06 -13.41 -4.20
C ARG A 55 5.30 -14.73 -4.25
N ALA A 56 6.01 -15.83 -4.21
CA ALA A 56 5.44 -17.17 -4.02
C ALA A 56 5.88 -17.69 -2.65
N ASN A 57 5.00 -17.58 -1.67
CA ASN A 57 5.28 -17.93 -0.28
C ASN A 57 4.36 -19.04 0.22
N ARG A 58 4.87 -19.83 1.16
CA ARG A 58 4.05 -20.76 1.93
C ARG A 58 3.14 -19.98 2.88
N VAL A 59 1.92 -20.48 3.10
CA VAL A 59 1.06 -19.94 4.16
C VAL A 59 1.71 -20.25 5.50
N ALA A 60 2.09 -19.22 6.23
CA ALA A 60 2.74 -19.36 7.54
C ALA A 60 1.72 -19.79 8.61
N LEU A 61 2.17 -20.61 9.56
CA LEU A 61 1.45 -20.88 10.80
C LEU A 61 1.86 -19.82 11.84
N GLY A 62 0.89 -19.24 12.55
CA GLY A 62 1.14 -18.20 13.56
C GLY A 62 0.46 -16.88 13.25
N PRO A 63 0.87 -15.77 13.89
CA PRO A 63 0.31 -14.45 13.63
C PRO A 63 0.45 -14.04 12.16
N PRO A 64 -0.54 -13.33 11.59
CA PRO A 64 -0.51 -12.88 10.22
C PRO A 64 0.52 -11.75 10.04
N VAL A 65 1.71 -12.12 9.59
CA VAL A 65 2.79 -11.17 9.29
C VAL A 65 3.10 -11.23 7.81
N SER A 66 2.81 -10.14 7.09
CA SER A 66 2.99 -10.09 5.63
C SER A 66 4.45 -10.21 5.20
N TYR A 67 5.35 -9.65 5.98
CA TYR A 67 6.81 -9.76 5.82
C TYR A 67 7.45 -10.06 7.16
N PRO A 68 8.33 -11.08 7.25
CA PRO A 68 8.90 -11.52 8.52
C PRO A 68 9.84 -10.51 9.17
N VAL A 69 10.61 -9.74 8.38
CA VAL A 69 11.49 -8.68 8.88
C VAL A 69 10.91 -7.33 8.52
N GLN A 70 10.71 -6.49 9.53
CA GLN A 70 10.16 -5.15 9.37
C GLN A 70 10.85 -4.15 10.29
N PHE A 71 11.10 -2.95 9.77
CA PHE A 71 11.51 -1.78 10.53
C PHE A 71 10.60 -0.61 10.20
N ARG A 72 10.06 0.03 11.23
CA ARG A 72 9.15 1.16 11.09
C ARG A 72 9.88 2.45 11.35
N VAL A 73 9.89 3.32 10.36
CA VAL A 73 10.42 4.66 10.46
C VAL A 73 9.26 5.61 10.67
N SER A 74 9.22 6.28 11.80
CA SER A 74 8.16 7.24 12.15
C SER A 74 8.72 8.65 12.25
N GLY A 75 7.92 9.65 11.86
CA GLY A 75 8.31 11.04 11.91
C GLY A 75 7.23 11.99 11.39
N THR A 76 7.55 13.27 11.34
CA THR A 76 6.58 14.32 10.99
C THR A 76 6.60 14.71 9.52
N ASP A 77 7.74 14.59 8.85
CA ASP A 77 7.95 15.04 7.46
C ASP A 77 8.17 13.86 6.51
N ILE A 78 7.38 13.82 5.41
CA ILE A 78 7.39 12.72 4.44
C ILE A 78 8.77 12.54 3.79
N PRO A 79 9.42 13.57 3.22
CA PRO A 79 10.75 13.48 2.65
C PRO A 79 11.78 12.90 3.62
N LYS A 80 11.79 13.38 4.87
CA LYS A 80 12.76 12.94 5.88
C LYS A 80 12.51 11.51 6.35
N VAL A 81 11.24 11.12 6.52
CA VAL A 81 10.88 9.72 6.83
C VAL A 81 11.37 8.79 5.71
N LYS A 82 11.23 9.20 4.44
CA LYS A 82 11.72 8.40 3.31
C LYS A 82 13.25 8.31 3.28
N GLU A 83 13.94 9.41 3.48
CA GLU A 83 15.41 9.43 3.54
C GLU A 83 15.95 8.45 4.59
N ILE A 84 15.36 8.47 5.79
CA ILE A 84 15.74 7.54 6.87
C ILE A 84 15.36 6.10 6.49
N ALA A 85 14.19 5.90 5.90
CA ALA A 85 13.75 4.58 5.48
C ALA A 85 14.62 3.99 4.36
N ASP A 86 15.14 4.83 3.46
CA ASP A 86 16.12 4.41 2.43
C ASP A 86 17.42 3.91 3.06
N GLN A 87 17.92 4.58 4.10
CA GLN A 87 19.10 4.13 4.85
C GLN A 87 18.83 2.79 5.58
N VAL A 88 17.65 2.62 6.15
CA VAL A 88 17.24 1.34 6.74
C VAL A 88 17.16 0.25 5.66
N ALA A 89 16.61 0.57 4.47
CA ALA A 89 16.52 -0.37 3.37
C ALA A 89 17.92 -0.80 2.87
N GLU A 90 18.90 0.11 2.83
CA GLU A 90 20.29 -0.23 2.49
C GLU A 90 20.90 -1.20 3.51
N ALA A 91 20.72 -0.95 4.81
CA ALA A 91 21.19 -1.87 5.86
C ALA A 91 20.52 -3.25 5.74
N MET A 92 19.24 -3.28 5.39
CA MET A 92 18.54 -4.55 5.14
C MET A 92 19.06 -5.26 3.90
N ARG A 93 19.32 -4.55 2.79
CA ARG A 93 19.88 -5.14 1.56
C ARG A 93 21.30 -5.66 1.72
N ALA A 94 22.08 -5.07 2.61
CA ALA A 94 23.43 -5.53 2.93
C ALA A 94 23.42 -6.91 3.64
N SER A 95 22.29 -7.34 4.21
CA SER A 95 22.16 -8.66 4.82
C SER A 95 21.99 -9.74 3.75
N PRO A 96 22.79 -10.82 3.76
CA PRO A 96 22.66 -11.91 2.79
C PRO A 96 21.40 -12.76 3.02
N HIS A 97 20.67 -12.52 4.10
CA HIS A 97 19.50 -13.30 4.50
C HIS A 97 18.18 -12.62 4.17
N THR A 98 18.18 -11.40 3.65
CA THR A 98 16.96 -10.69 3.26
C THR A 98 16.68 -10.79 1.76
N LEU A 99 15.40 -10.85 1.43
CA LEU A 99 14.89 -10.88 0.06
C LEU A 99 13.78 -9.84 -0.10
N ASP A 100 13.63 -9.29 -1.30
CA ASP A 100 12.57 -8.32 -1.65
C ASP A 100 12.43 -7.17 -0.65
N VAL A 101 13.55 -6.51 -0.32
CA VAL A 101 13.53 -5.33 0.55
C VAL A 101 12.73 -4.22 -0.12
N ASN A 102 11.67 -3.76 0.52
CA ASN A 102 10.77 -2.76 -0.06
C ASN A 102 10.10 -1.87 0.99
N HIS A 103 9.56 -0.74 0.52
CA HIS A 103 8.79 0.19 1.32
C HIS A 103 7.30 -0.14 1.24
N GLU A 104 6.61 -0.08 2.38
CA GLU A 104 5.17 -0.34 2.45
C GLU A 104 4.34 0.72 1.70
N TRP A 105 4.78 1.98 1.66
CA TRP A 105 4.09 3.02 0.91
C TRP A 105 4.09 2.75 -0.61
N GLY A 106 4.99 1.87 -1.09
CA GLY A 106 5.10 1.52 -2.50
C GLY A 106 5.86 2.56 -3.32
N VAL A 107 5.68 2.48 -4.63
CA VAL A 107 6.26 3.43 -5.60
C VAL A 107 5.28 4.58 -5.82
N ARG A 108 5.79 5.79 -6.00
CA ARG A 108 4.96 6.94 -6.35
C ARG A 108 4.10 6.66 -7.57
N ALA A 109 2.83 6.94 -7.45
CA ALA A 109 1.87 6.78 -8.55
C ALA A 109 1.76 8.09 -9.35
N PRO A 110 1.67 8.02 -10.69
CA PRO A 110 1.34 9.16 -11.51
C PRO A 110 -0.09 9.63 -11.19
N MET A 111 -0.27 10.92 -11.12
CA MET A 111 -1.55 11.57 -10.87
C MET A 111 -1.70 12.83 -11.70
N LEU A 112 -2.93 13.24 -11.96
CA LEU A 112 -3.25 14.56 -12.49
C LEU A 112 -3.60 15.49 -11.34
N ARG A 113 -2.76 16.49 -11.13
CA ARG A 113 -3.04 17.54 -10.14
C ARG A 113 -3.79 18.68 -10.80
N VAL A 114 -4.93 19.03 -10.21
CA VAL A 114 -5.82 20.08 -10.68
C VAL A 114 -5.80 21.22 -9.68
N ASP A 115 -5.10 22.29 -10.02
CA ASP A 115 -4.99 23.49 -9.18
C ASP A 115 -6.03 24.52 -9.66
N VAL A 116 -7.12 24.69 -8.89
CA VAL A 116 -8.23 25.60 -9.24
C VAL A 116 -7.85 27.05 -8.94
N ASP A 117 -7.93 27.92 -9.96
CA ASP A 117 -7.81 29.36 -9.81
C ASP A 117 -9.12 29.89 -9.21
N GLN A 118 -9.08 30.23 -7.95
CA GLN A 118 -10.26 30.64 -7.18
C GLN A 118 -10.89 31.94 -7.68
N ASP A 119 -10.10 32.85 -8.24
CA ASP A 119 -10.60 34.13 -8.72
C ASP A 119 -11.33 33.96 -10.05
N LYS A 120 -10.76 33.21 -11.00
CA LYS A 120 -11.43 32.87 -12.25
C LYS A 120 -12.68 32.00 -12.01
N ALA A 121 -12.58 31.01 -11.10
CA ALA A 121 -13.71 30.17 -10.76
C ALA A 121 -14.88 30.97 -10.18
N ARG A 122 -14.58 31.91 -9.27
CA ARG A 122 -15.59 32.84 -8.69
C ARG A 122 -16.22 33.74 -9.74
N ALA A 123 -15.40 34.33 -10.62
CA ALA A 123 -15.89 35.22 -11.69
C ALA A 123 -16.84 34.46 -12.67
N LEU A 124 -16.62 33.16 -12.90
CA LEU A 124 -17.44 32.34 -13.77
C LEU A 124 -18.58 31.60 -13.03
N GLY A 125 -18.72 31.80 -11.72
CA GLY A 125 -19.70 31.09 -10.90
C GLY A 125 -19.47 29.58 -10.82
N VAL A 126 -18.20 29.20 -10.82
CA VAL A 126 -17.76 27.78 -10.69
C VAL A 126 -17.23 27.56 -9.27
N SER A 127 -17.61 26.48 -8.63
CA SER A 127 -17.05 26.06 -7.35
C SER A 127 -16.03 24.92 -7.52
N THR A 128 -15.09 24.80 -6.60
CA THR A 128 -14.17 23.65 -6.56
C THR A 128 -14.93 22.31 -6.53
N ALA A 129 -16.06 22.27 -5.83
CA ALA A 129 -16.91 21.07 -5.78
C ALA A 129 -17.53 20.73 -7.14
N SER A 130 -17.90 21.73 -7.97
CA SER A 130 -18.40 21.49 -9.33
C SER A 130 -17.30 20.99 -10.26
N VAL A 131 -16.08 21.51 -10.13
CA VAL A 131 -14.91 20.99 -10.86
C VAL A 131 -14.65 19.52 -10.47
N SER A 132 -14.58 19.21 -9.18
CA SER A 132 -14.35 17.84 -8.71
C SER A 132 -15.42 16.86 -9.20
N ARG A 133 -16.70 17.24 -9.15
CA ARG A 133 -17.81 16.39 -9.64
C ARG A 133 -17.77 16.16 -11.15
N ALA A 134 -17.44 17.20 -11.91
CA ALA A 134 -17.34 17.10 -13.35
C ALA A 134 -16.20 16.13 -13.76
N LEU A 135 -15.01 16.28 -13.14
CA LEU A 135 -13.87 15.39 -13.35
C LEU A 135 -14.14 13.97 -12.89
N GLN A 136 -14.75 13.79 -11.71
CA GLN A 136 -15.14 12.47 -11.21
C GLN A 136 -16.10 11.77 -12.17
N GLY A 137 -17.14 12.49 -12.63
CA GLY A 137 -18.11 11.94 -13.59
C GLY A 137 -17.47 11.52 -14.90
N ALA A 138 -16.53 12.32 -15.41
CA ALA A 138 -15.84 12.02 -16.67
C ALA A 138 -14.84 10.84 -16.54
N ILE A 139 -14.04 10.80 -15.46
CA ILE A 139 -12.93 9.84 -15.31
C ILE A 139 -13.39 8.54 -14.64
N SER A 140 -13.97 8.66 -13.43
CA SER A 140 -14.36 7.51 -12.59
C SER A 140 -15.78 7.05 -12.83
N GLY A 141 -16.63 7.95 -13.31
CA GLY A 141 -18.06 7.77 -13.43
C GLY A 141 -18.82 8.27 -12.21
N ALA A 142 -20.12 8.47 -12.38
CA ALA A 142 -21.04 8.85 -11.34
C ALA A 142 -22.18 7.81 -11.25
N THR A 143 -22.49 7.33 -10.06
CA THR A 143 -23.67 6.50 -9.82
C THR A 143 -24.91 7.35 -10.02
N VAL A 144 -25.68 7.06 -11.06
CA VAL A 144 -26.89 7.81 -11.44
C VAL A 144 -28.16 7.16 -10.92
N ALA A 145 -28.15 5.85 -10.67
CA ALA A 145 -29.26 5.10 -10.11
C ALA A 145 -28.74 3.80 -9.49
N GLN A 146 -29.60 3.13 -8.76
CA GLN A 146 -29.36 1.79 -8.23
C GLN A 146 -30.49 0.86 -8.67
N PHE A 147 -30.11 -0.31 -9.14
CA PHE A 147 -31.04 -1.39 -9.44
C PHE A 147 -31.00 -2.41 -8.30
N ARG A 148 -32.19 -2.77 -7.81
CA ARG A 148 -32.30 -3.77 -6.75
C ARG A 148 -32.66 -5.12 -7.33
N GLU A 149 -31.77 -6.10 -7.12
CA GLU A 149 -31.99 -7.49 -7.48
C GLU A 149 -31.98 -8.33 -6.20
N ASN A 150 -33.16 -8.72 -5.73
CA ASN A 150 -33.37 -9.41 -4.46
C ASN A 150 -32.78 -8.62 -3.26
N ASP A 151 -31.69 -9.12 -2.66
CA ASP A 151 -30.96 -8.54 -1.54
C ASP A 151 -29.78 -7.66 -1.97
N ARG A 152 -29.49 -7.59 -3.28
CA ARG A 152 -28.35 -6.83 -3.83
C ARG A 152 -28.79 -5.49 -4.40
N LEU A 153 -28.02 -4.46 -4.05
CA LEU A 153 -28.07 -3.16 -4.71
C LEU A 153 -26.95 -3.09 -5.74
N ILE A 154 -27.32 -2.91 -7.00
CA ILE A 154 -26.36 -2.82 -8.13
C ILE A 154 -26.35 -1.37 -8.60
N ASP A 155 -25.20 -0.73 -8.51
CA ASP A 155 -25.00 0.64 -8.94
C ASP A 155 -25.02 0.73 -10.47
N ILE A 156 -25.82 1.66 -11.00
CA ILE A 156 -25.78 2.06 -12.42
C ILE A 156 -24.83 3.24 -12.51
N VAL A 157 -23.65 3.01 -13.10
CA VAL A 157 -22.59 4.02 -13.21
C VAL A 157 -22.55 4.56 -14.63
N LEU A 158 -22.74 5.87 -14.76
CA LEU A 158 -22.52 6.61 -16.01
C LEU A 158 -21.08 7.14 -16.01
N ARG A 159 -20.31 6.80 -17.05
CA ARG A 159 -18.96 7.35 -17.26
C ARG A 159 -18.65 7.46 -18.75
N ALA A 160 -17.64 8.29 -19.08
CA ALA A 160 -17.15 8.43 -20.42
C ALA A 160 -16.56 7.10 -20.97
N PRO A 161 -16.61 6.84 -22.29
CA PRO A 161 -15.92 5.71 -22.91
C PRO A 161 -14.42 5.67 -22.60
N GLU A 162 -13.80 4.49 -22.63
CA GLU A 162 -12.38 4.31 -22.30
C GLU A 162 -11.48 5.22 -23.15
N ALA A 163 -11.68 5.25 -24.46
CA ALA A 163 -10.94 6.12 -25.37
C ALA A 163 -11.02 7.62 -25.06
N GLU A 164 -12.01 8.05 -24.26
CA GLU A 164 -12.15 9.44 -23.83
C GLU A 164 -11.53 9.71 -22.46
N ARG A 165 -11.13 8.69 -21.72
CA ARG A 165 -10.54 8.81 -20.38
C ARG A 165 -9.03 8.71 -20.37
N ASP A 166 -8.43 8.06 -21.37
CA ASP A 166 -7.01 7.72 -21.39
C ASP A 166 -6.12 8.85 -21.95
N ALA A 167 -6.72 9.91 -22.52
CA ALA A 167 -5.98 11.02 -23.09
C ALA A 167 -6.07 12.27 -22.20
N MET A 168 -4.90 12.85 -21.86
CA MET A 168 -4.79 14.09 -21.07
C MET A 168 -5.62 15.23 -21.67
N GLU A 169 -5.58 15.38 -22.99
CA GLU A 169 -6.30 16.43 -23.72
C GLU A 169 -7.80 16.39 -23.49
N ARG A 170 -8.35 15.21 -23.28
CA ARG A 170 -9.78 15.02 -23.03
C ARG A 170 -10.17 15.39 -21.60
N VAL A 171 -9.28 15.11 -20.64
CA VAL A 171 -9.45 15.59 -19.26
C VAL A 171 -9.44 17.12 -19.20
N LEU A 172 -8.57 17.75 -19.99
CA LEU A 172 -8.50 19.20 -20.13
C LEU A 172 -9.78 19.81 -20.76
N ALA A 173 -10.46 19.07 -21.60
CA ALA A 173 -11.69 19.47 -22.28
C ALA A 173 -12.98 19.23 -21.47
N VAL A 174 -12.89 18.62 -20.28
CA VAL A 174 -14.05 18.35 -19.42
C VAL A 174 -14.81 19.64 -19.13
N GLN A 175 -16.13 19.61 -19.37
CA GLN A 175 -17.01 20.75 -19.19
C GLN A 175 -17.49 20.85 -17.75
N VAL A 176 -17.27 22.00 -17.14
CA VAL A 176 -17.69 22.29 -15.77
C VAL A 176 -18.91 23.22 -15.81
N PRO A 177 -20.03 22.87 -15.17
CA PRO A 177 -21.21 23.71 -15.14
C PRO A 177 -20.99 24.94 -14.28
N THR A 178 -21.45 26.11 -14.78
CA THR A 178 -21.44 27.38 -14.07
C THR A 178 -22.78 27.63 -13.38
N ALA A 179 -22.83 28.59 -12.45
CA ALA A 179 -24.07 28.97 -11.78
C ALA A 179 -25.13 29.53 -12.74
N SER A 180 -24.72 30.05 -13.92
CA SER A 180 -25.64 30.56 -14.94
C SER A 180 -26.24 29.49 -15.86
N GLY A 181 -25.94 28.21 -15.63
CA GLY A 181 -26.41 27.09 -16.44
C GLY A 181 -25.60 26.86 -17.72
N ARG A 182 -24.54 27.62 -17.96
CA ARG A 182 -23.56 27.39 -19.04
C ARG A 182 -22.49 26.44 -18.57
N SER A 183 -21.71 25.89 -19.51
CA SER A 183 -20.53 25.10 -19.17
C SER A 183 -19.27 25.75 -19.72
N VAL A 184 -18.16 25.59 -19.00
CA VAL A 184 -16.84 26.07 -19.41
C VAL A 184 -15.83 24.90 -19.30
N PRO A 185 -14.83 24.81 -20.18
CA PRO A 185 -13.80 23.79 -20.03
C PRO A 185 -13.00 24.01 -18.74
N VAL A 186 -12.56 22.92 -18.11
CA VAL A 186 -11.81 22.95 -16.84
C VAL A 186 -10.57 23.86 -16.93
N THR A 187 -9.94 23.95 -18.10
CA THR A 187 -8.76 24.79 -18.36
C THR A 187 -9.00 26.30 -18.20
N GLN A 188 -10.25 26.76 -18.23
CA GLN A 188 -10.56 28.16 -17.97
C GLN A 188 -10.51 28.50 -16.47
N VAL A 189 -10.69 27.52 -15.61
CA VAL A 189 -10.80 27.73 -14.14
C VAL A 189 -9.73 26.98 -13.35
N ALA A 190 -8.94 26.13 -13.99
CA ALA A 190 -7.89 25.34 -13.33
C ALA A 190 -6.69 25.07 -14.24
N THR A 191 -5.54 24.87 -13.62
CA THR A 191 -4.33 24.35 -14.26
C THR A 191 -4.23 22.87 -13.94
N VAL A 192 -4.09 22.04 -14.96
CA VAL A 192 -3.91 20.59 -14.83
C VAL A 192 -2.48 20.25 -15.18
N ARG A 193 -1.81 19.49 -14.31
CA ARG A 193 -0.42 19.06 -14.52
C ARG A 193 -0.22 17.64 -14.05
N GLU A 194 0.69 16.94 -14.69
CA GLU A 194 1.16 15.65 -14.23
C GLU A 194 2.03 15.83 -12.97
N ALA A 195 1.82 14.95 -12.02
CA ALA A 195 2.58 14.90 -10.77
C ALA A 195 2.73 13.45 -10.30
N PHE A 196 3.56 13.24 -9.30
CA PHE A 196 3.71 11.94 -8.65
C PHE A 196 3.40 12.09 -7.16
N GLU A 197 2.60 11.18 -6.64
CA GLU A 197 2.20 11.18 -5.23
C GLU A 197 2.39 9.79 -4.61
N GLU A 198 2.60 9.79 -3.31
CA GLU A 198 2.62 8.54 -2.54
C GLU A 198 1.20 7.93 -2.56
N PRO A 199 1.02 6.69 -3.05
CA PRO A 199 -0.32 6.11 -3.22
C PRO A 199 -1.03 5.87 -1.88
N ILE A 200 -0.26 5.60 -0.82
CA ILE A 200 -0.76 5.38 0.54
C ILE A 200 0.24 5.96 1.54
N LEU A 201 -0.25 6.73 2.49
CA LEU A 201 0.50 7.18 3.65
C LEU A 201 -0.07 6.52 4.90
N TRP A 202 0.71 5.60 5.49
CA TRP A 202 0.32 4.96 6.73
C TRP A 202 0.62 5.84 7.94
N ARG A 203 -0.27 5.77 8.91
CA ARG A 203 -0.07 6.39 10.23
C ARG A 203 -0.22 5.33 11.31
N ARG A 204 0.72 5.30 12.25
CA ARG A 204 0.64 4.50 13.47
C ARG A 204 0.65 5.44 14.67
N SER A 205 -0.33 5.30 15.56
CA SER A 205 -0.49 6.22 16.69
C SER A 205 -0.51 7.70 16.29
N ARG A 206 -1.17 8.01 15.13
CA ARG A 206 -1.30 9.33 14.49
C ARG A 206 -0.04 9.89 13.84
N GLU A 207 1.11 9.25 13.96
CA GLU A 207 2.35 9.67 13.31
C GLU A 207 2.53 9.01 11.94
N LEU A 208 3.10 9.73 10.99
CA LEU A 208 3.51 9.17 9.71
C LEU A 208 4.51 8.04 9.97
N THR A 209 4.22 6.87 9.43
CA THR A 209 5.06 5.69 9.62
C THR A 209 5.26 4.98 8.30
N LEU A 210 6.52 4.83 7.89
CA LEU A 210 6.92 4.06 6.73
C LEU A 210 7.57 2.76 7.21
N THR A 211 6.99 1.64 6.85
CA THR A 211 7.57 0.33 7.14
C THR A 211 8.50 -0.09 6.00
N VAL A 212 9.76 -0.30 6.31
CA VAL A 212 10.71 -1.02 5.48
C VAL A 212 10.62 -2.49 5.82
N ARG A 213 10.43 -3.33 4.83
CA ARG A 213 10.11 -4.73 5.04
C ARG A 213 10.82 -5.65 4.06
N ALA A 214 11.09 -6.87 4.48
CA ALA A 214 11.75 -7.88 3.67
C ALA A 214 11.23 -9.29 3.98
N ASP A 215 11.29 -10.15 2.96
CA ASP A 215 11.29 -11.58 3.14
C ASP A 215 12.69 -12.06 3.55
N ILE A 216 12.80 -13.32 3.93
CA ILE A 216 14.05 -13.99 4.29
C ILE A 216 14.28 -15.19 3.42
N VAL A 217 15.55 -15.57 3.26
CA VAL A 217 15.93 -16.84 2.62
C VAL A 217 15.40 -18.03 3.44
N ASP A 218 15.08 -19.12 2.75
CA ASP A 218 14.60 -20.34 3.42
C ASP A 218 15.66 -20.90 4.38
N GLY A 219 15.22 -21.37 5.53
CA GLY A 219 16.08 -22.02 6.53
C GLY A 219 16.67 -21.10 7.62
N VAL A 220 16.48 -19.77 7.53
CA VAL A 220 16.89 -18.84 8.60
C VAL A 220 15.68 -18.38 9.41
N GLN A 221 15.94 -17.95 10.66
CA GLN A 221 14.90 -17.45 11.55
C GLN A 221 14.78 -15.92 11.42
N ALA A 222 13.58 -15.45 11.19
CA ALA A 222 13.31 -14.02 11.03
C ALA A 222 13.73 -13.17 12.23
N PRO A 223 13.54 -13.59 13.50
CA PRO A 223 14.01 -12.84 14.65
C PRO A 223 15.53 -12.63 14.66
N ASP A 224 16.31 -13.64 14.27
CA ASP A 224 17.79 -13.55 14.25
C ASP A 224 18.26 -12.55 13.19
N VAL A 225 17.65 -12.59 12.01
CA VAL A 225 17.93 -11.62 10.94
C VAL A 225 17.56 -10.21 11.36
N ALA A 226 16.38 -10.02 11.97
CA ALA A 226 15.94 -8.73 12.46
C ALA A 226 16.89 -8.16 13.53
N MET A 227 17.31 -8.97 14.51
CA MET A 227 18.25 -8.55 15.54
C MET A 227 19.66 -8.24 14.98
N ALA A 228 20.10 -8.96 13.95
CA ALA A 228 21.39 -8.66 13.33
C ALA A 228 21.38 -7.30 12.60
N ILE A 229 20.30 -7.01 11.86
CA ILE A 229 20.09 -5.73 11.19
C ILE A 229 19.90 -4.61 12.23
N ASP A 230 19.16 -4.87 13.30
CA ASP A 230 18.90 -3.89 14.37
C ASP A 230 20.18 -3.35 14.99
N ARG A 231 21.18 -4.23 15.21
CA ARG A 231 22.50 -3.83 15.70
C ARG A 231 23.24 -2.92 14.73
N GLN A 232 23.10 -3.14 13.42
CA GLN A 232 23.68 -2.27 12.39
C GLN A 232 23.03 -0.89 12.35
N LEU A 233 21.74 -0.80 12.71
CA LEU A 233 20.98 0.46 12.76
C LEU A 233 21.26 1.30 14.01
N ALA A 234 22.08 0.85 14.96
CA ALA A 234 22.35 1.57 16.21
C ALA A 234 22.97 2.96 15.97
N GLU A 235 23.92 3.07 15.05
CA GLU A 235 24.55 4.35 14.70
C GLU A 235 23.57 5.29 14.03
N LEU A 236 22.76 4.78 13.10
CA LEU A 236 21.70 5.55 12.44
C LEU A 236 20.69 6.09 13.46
N ARG A 237 20.28 5.29 14.44
CA ARG A 237 19.38 5.74 15.53
C ARG A 237 19.96 6.86 16.36
N ALA A 238 21.26 6.80 16.65
CA ALA A 238 21.93 7.84 17.43
C ALA A 238 21.99 9.19 16.69
N GLN A 239 21.88 9.19 15.38
CA GLN A 239 21.92 10.38 14.52
C GLN A 239 20.53 10.90 14.10
N LEU A 240 19.46 10.25 14.56
CA LEU A 240 18.09 10.65 14.19
C LEU A 240 17.75 12.04 14.73
N PRO A 241 17.12 12.90 13.94
CA PRO A 241 16.58 14.15 14.42
C PRO A 241 15.49 13.93 15.47
N VAL A 242 15.28 14.93 16.33
CA VAL A 242 14.21 14.89 17.34
C VAL A 242 12.85 14.68 16.64
N GLY A 243 12.06 13.76 17.18
CA GLY A 243 10.74 13.40 16.62
C GLY A 243 10.76 12.32 15.54
N TYR A 244 11.93 11.75 15.24
CA TYR A 244 12.06 10.58 14.36
C TYR A 244 12.54 9.35 15.14
N ARG A 245 12.06 8.18 14.76
CA ARG A 245 12.45 6.91 15.38
C ARG A 245 12.40 5.74 14.42
N ILE A 246 13.18 4.72 14.72
CA ILE A 246 13.19 3.43 14.04
C ILE A 246 12.83 2.36 15.05
N GLU A 247 11.75 1.65 14.80
CA GLU A 247 11.22 0.59 15.67
C GLU A 247 11.22 -0.75 14.92
N ILE A 248 11.50 -1.83 15.63
CA ILE A 248 11.37 -3.19 15.07
C ILE A 248 9.91 -3.57 14.98
N GLY A 249 9.56 -4.29 13.93
CA GLY A 249 8.25 -4.89 13.71
C GLY A 249 8.36 -6.33 13.21
N GLY A 250 7.27 -6.81 12.62
CA GLY A 250 7.25 -8.13 12.01
C GLY A 250 7.28 -9.28 13.00
N SER A 251 7.92 -10.38 12.61
CA SER A 251 7.92 -11.61 13.41
C SER A 251 8.54 -11.45 14.79
N LEU A 252 9.53 -10.57 14.95
CA LEU A 252 10.18 -10.35 16.26
C LEU A 252 9.23 -9.68 17.24
N GLU A 253 8.49 -8.65 16.82
CA GLU A 253 7.49 -7.97 17.64
C GLU A 253 6.36 -8.93 18.04
N GLU A 254 5.83 -9.70 17.10
CA GLU A 254 4.73 -10.63 17.36
C GLU A 254 5.17 -11.79 18.29
N SER A 255 6.39 -12.29 18.11
CA SER A 255 6.96 -13.31 19.01
C SER A 255 7.15 -12.76 20.42
N GLY A 256 7.61 -11.51 20.55
CA GLY A 256 7.75 -10.83 21.85
C GLY A 256 6.39 -10.71 22.56
N ARG A 257 5.36 -10.24 21.87
CA ARG A 257 4.00 -10.13 22.42
C ARG A 257 3.42 -11.48 22.85
N ALA A 258 3.64 -12.51 22.03
CA ALA A 258 3.20 -13.87 22.37
C ALA A 258 3.89 -14.37 23.65
N GLN A 259 5.22 -14.16 23.77
CA GLN A 259 5.97 -14.54 24.95
C GLN A 259 5.56 -13.79 26.20
N GLU A 260 5.30 -12.48 26.11
CA GLU A 260 4.76 -11.67 27.21
C GLU A 260 3.40 -12.20 27.68
N SER A 261 2.51 -12.55 26.77
CA SER A 261 1.19 -13.12 27.10
C SER A 261 1.32 -14.48 27.79
N ILE A 262 2.24 -15.33 27.35
CA ILE A 262 2.52 -16.63 27.98
C ILE A 262 3.07 -16.41 29.39
N ASN A 263 4.05 -15.53 29.54
CA ASN A 263 4.68 -15.23 30.82
C ASN A 263 3.67 -14.65 31.83
N ALA A 264 2.74 -13.81 31.37
CA ALA A 264 1.67 -13.26 32.22
C ALA A 264 0.67 -14.32 32.71
N GLY A 265 0.39 -15.33 31.86
CA GLY A 265 -0.53 -16.43 32.19
C GLY A 265 0.11 -17.55 33.01
N MET A 266 1.43 -17.73 32.94
CA MET A 266 2.14 -18.83 33.59
C MET A 266 1.94 -18.93 35.14
N PRO A 267 1.96 -17.83 35.91
CA PRO A 267 1.70 -17.92 37.35
C PRO A 267 0.31 -18.47 37.68
N LEU A 268 -0.70 -18.11 36.87
CA LEU A 268 -2.06 -18.61 37.08
C LEU A 268 -2.17 -20.10 36.76
N MET A 269 -1.46 -20.55 35.71
CA MET A 269 -1.43 -21.99 35.32
C MET A 269 -0.68 -22.85 36.35
N LEU A 270 0.32 -22.29 37.04
CA LEU A 270 1.07 -23.00 38.09
C LEU A 270 0.36 -23.00 39.45
N ALA A 271 -0.61 -22.09 39.64
CA ALA A 271 -1.39 -21.97 40.88
C ALA A 271 -2.71 -22.79 40.85
N ALA A 272 -3.12 -23.32 39.67
CA ALA A 272 -4.29 -24.17 39.46
C ALA A 272 -3.95 -25.64 39.51
#